data_d734d15076cfd9bd59b6a38a331a9e5a
#
_entry.id   d734d15076cfd9bd59b6a38a331a9e5a
#
_cell.length_a   1.000
_cell.length_b   1.000
_cell.length_c   1.000
_cell.angle_alpha   90.00
_cell.angle_beta   90.00
_cell.angle_gamma   90.00
#
_symmetry.space_group_name_H-M   'P 1'
#
loop_
_entity.id
_entity.type
_entity.pdbx_description
1 polymer ?
#
loop_
_entity_poly.entity_id
_entity_poly.type
_entity_poly.pdbx_seq_one_letter_code
_entity_poly.pdbx_strand_id
1 'polypeptide(L)'
;DFLTQENRIYLQDVYDHIIQILDILETYREVSSSLMDVYLSSVSNRMNDVMKLLTVISTIFIPLTFIAGVYGMNFNPEASPFNMPELDWYWGYPLCLGVMVAIAMVLIAFFWRQGWFENFAAPPPEGDG
;
A
#
# COMPACT_ATOMS: atom_id res chain seq x y z
N ASP A 1 60.19 24.48 27.76
CA ASP A 1 59.42 23.31 27.29
C ASP A 1 58.47 22.84 28.38
N PHE A 2 57.23 23.29 28.27
CA PHE A 2 56.15 22.96 29.24
C PHE A 2 55.65 21.52 29.08
N LEU A 3 56.10 20.77 28.08
CA LEU A 3 55.65 19.42 27.83
C LEU A 3 56.80 18.44 28.09
N THR A 4 56.76 17.81 29.26
CA THR A 4 57.61 16.64 29.55
C THR A 4 57.17 15.48 28.66
N GLN A 5 58.04 14.53 28.39
CA GLN A 5 57.76 13.37 27.53
C GLN A 5 56.54 12.55 28.04
N GLU A 6 56.36 12.49 29.35
CA GLU A 6 55.15 11.88 29.96
C GLU A 6 53.86 12.62 29.63
N ASN A 7 53.85 13.94 29.64
CA ASN A 7 52.71 14.76 29.29
C ASN A 7 52.35 14.64 27.80
N ARG A 8 53.34 14.44 26.93
CA ARG A 8 53.09 14.20 25.51
C ARG A 8 52.42 12.87 25.27
N ILE A 9 52.80 11.82 25.94
CA ILE A 9 52.18 10.49 25.86
C ILE A 9 50.75 10.56 26.38
N TYR A 10 50.55 11.28 27.47
CA TYR A 10 49.22 11.47 28.06
C TYR A 10 48.27 12.24 27.15
N LEU A 11 48.73 13.30 26.53
CA LEU A 11 47.95 14.09 25.56
C LEU A 11 47.65 13.31 24.30
N GLN A 12 48.59 12.47 23.83
CA GLN A 12 48.39 11.62 22.69
C GLN A 12 47.36 10.53 22.96
N ASP A 13 47.36 9.98 24.17
CA ASP A 13 46.35 9.01 24.60
C ASP A 13 44.96 9.63 24.65
N VAL A 14 44.83 10.84 25.20
CA VAL A 14 43.58 11.60 25.21
C VAL A 14 43.11 11.93 23.78
N TYR A 15 44.00 12.31 22.90
CA TYR A 15 43.70 12.58 21.50
C TYR A 15 43.17 11.34 20.77
N ASP A 16 43.80 10.20 20.97
CA ASP A 16 43.39 8.92 20.39
C ASP A 16 41.98 8.51 20.90
N HIS A 17 41.71 8.71 22.18
CA HIS A 17 40.38 8.45 22.75
C HIS A 17 39.28 9.38 22.19
N ILE A 18 39.61 10.64 21.97
CA ILE A 18 38.67 11.60 21.36
C ILE A 18 38.35 11.19 19.93
N ILE A 19 39.32 10.82 19.12
CA ILE A 19 39.14 10.34 17.77
C ILE A 19 38.26 9.07 17.76
N GLN A 20 38.51 8.14 18.66
CA GLN A 20 37.73 6.93 18.80
C GLN A 20 36.25 7.24 19.17
N ILE A 21 36.01 8.19 20.06
CA ILE A 21 34.66 8.66 20.41
C ILE A 21 33.98 9.31 19.21
N LEU A 22 34.68 10.12 18.45
CA LEU A 22 34.14 10.74 17.24
C LEU A 22 33.76 9.70 16.19
N ASP A 23 34.60 8.69 15.99
CA ASP A 23 34.31 7.59 15.06
C ASP A 23 33.04 6.80 15.51
N ILE A 24 32.91 6.54 16.81
CA ILE A 24 31.74 5.88 17.37
C ILE A 24 30.47 6.74 17.17
N LEU A 25 30.57 8.04 17.42
CA LEU A 25 29.45 8.97 17.21
C LEU A 25 29.04 9.03 15.74
N GLU A 26 29.98 9.03 14.82
CA GLU A 26 29.70 9.01 13.39
C GLU A 26 29.03 7.70 12.98
N THR A 27 29.50 6.57 13.48
CA THR A 27 28.88 5.26 13.28
C THR A 27 27.45 5.24 13.80
N TYR A 28 27.19 5.75 15.00
CA TYR A 28 25.84 5.84 15.53
C TYR A 28 24.93 6.75 14.69
N ARG A 29 25.47 7.84 14.18
CA ARG A 29 24.73 8.73 13.28
C ARG A 29 24.35 8.04 11.98
N GLU A 30 25.26 7.29 11.38
CA GLU A 30 25.00 6.50 10.16
C GLU A 30 23.96 5.42 10.42
N VAL A 31 24.09 4.68 11.52
CA VAL A 31 23.11 3.65 11.90
C VAL A 31 21.73 4.26 12.13
N SER A 32 21.66 5.38 12.83
CA SER A 32 20.39 6.08 13.07
C SER A 32 19.73 6.54 11.77
N SER A 33 20.54 7.05 10.83
CA SER A 33 20.06 7.46 9.50
C SER A 33 19.54 6.26 8.72
N SER A 34 20.29 5.15 8.71
CA SER A 34 19.88 3.91 8.05
C SER A 34 18.60 3.33 8.63
N LEU A 35 18.44 3.35 9.96
CA LEU A 35 17.21 2.91 10.62
C LEU A 35 16.03 3.80 10.25
N MET A 36 16.25 5.10 10.14
CA MET A 36 15.19 6.02 9.69
C MET A 36 14.77 5.72 8.25
N ASP A 37 15.71 5.46 7.35
CA ASP A 37 15.44 5.11 5.96
C ASP A 37 14.67 3.80 5.85
N VAL A 38 15.03 2.79 6.63
CA VAL A 38 14.30 1.51 6.71
C VAL A 38 12.90 1.72 7.25
N TYR A 39 12.74 2.54 8.29
CA TYR A 39 11.43 2.87 8.86
C TYR A 39 10.53 3.58 7.83
N LEU A 40 11.04 4.60 7.16
CA LEU A 40 10.30 5.33 6.13
C LEU A 40 9.92 4.42 4.96
N SER A 41 10.83 3.55 4.54
CA SER A 41 10.56 2.55 3.50
C SER A 41 9.46 1.58 3.92
N SER A 42 9.49 1.11 5.16
CA SER A 42 8.46 0.23 5.72
C SER A 42 7.09 0.89 5.77
N VAL A 43 7.03 2.16 6.22
CA VAL A 43 5.79 2.94 6.24
C VAL A 43 5.26 3.15 4.81
N SER A 44 6.14 3.48 3.87
CA SER A 44 5.79 3.66 2.46
C SER A 44 5.23 2.37 1.85
N ASN A 45 5.84 1.23 2.14
CA ASN A 45 5.35 -0.07 1.68
C ASN A 45 3.95 -0.38 2.23
N ARG A 46 3.72 -0.14 3.52
CA ARG A 46 2.39 -0.29 4.12
C ARG A 46 1.34 0.61 3.49
N MET A 47 1.70 1.87 3.23
CA MET A 47 0.81 2.79 2.53
C MET A 47 0.48 2.29 1.12
N ASN A 48 1.47 1.80 0.40
CA ASN A 48 1.26 1.22 -0.93
C ASN A 48 0.33 0.00 -0.89
N ASP A 49 0.46 -0.87 0.10
CA ASP A 49 -0.41 -2.03 0.27
C ASP A 49 -1.86 -1.63 0.55
N VAL A 50 -2.06 -0.66 1.44
CA VAL A 50 -3.39 -0.10 1.72
C VAL A 50 -3.98 0.57 0.49
N MET A 51 -3.18 1.34 -0.25
CA MET A 51 -3.59 1.98 -1.50
C MET A 51 -3.98 0.95 -2.57
N LYS A 52 -3.22 -0.13 -2.71
CA LYS A 52 -3.56 -1.24 -3.63
C LYS A 52 -4.89 -1.88 -3.24
N LEU A 53 -5.07 -2.23 -1.96
CA LEU A 53 -6.30 -2.82 -1.46
C LEU A 53 -7.51 -1.91 -1.73
N LEU A 54 -7.39 -0.63 -1.40
CA LEU A 54 -8.44 0.35 -1.63
C LEU A 54 -8.74 0.50 -3.13
N THR A 55 -7.70 0.54 -3.97
CA THR A 55 -7.84 0.63 -5.43
C THR A 55 -8.57 -0.58 -6.00
N VAL A 56 -8.21 -1.79 -5.58
CA VAL A 56 -8.87 -3.03 -6.02
C VAL A 56 -10.34 -3.02 -5.66
N ILE A 57 -10.66 -2.76 -4.39
CA ILE A 57 -12.04 -2.73 -3.91
C ILE A 57 -12.83 -1.65 -4.67
N SER A 58 -12.31 -0.44 -4.74
CA SER A 58 -13.01 0.67 -5.40
C SER A 58 -13.23 0.41 -6.88
N THR A 59 -12.23 -0.10 -7.58
CA THR A 59 -12.31 -0.38 -9.03
C THR A 59 -13.34 -1.45 -9.33
N ILE A 60 -13.50 -2.44 -8.47
CA ILE A 60 -14.50 -3.49 -8.63
C ILE A 60 -15.91 -2.96 -8.33
N PHE A 61 -16.09 -2.26 -7.22
CA PHE A 61 -17.41 -1.86 -6.74
C PHE A 61 -17.96 -0.59 -7.41
N ILE A 62 -17.15 0.33 -7.87
CA ILE A 62 -17.63 1.57 -8.51
C ILE A 62 -18.49 1.29 -9.74
N PRO A 63 -18.08 0.49 -10.73
CA PRO A 63 -18.94 0.18 -11.88
C PRO A 63 -20.20 -0.61 -11.49
N LEU A 64 -20.08 -1.52 -10.52
CA LEU A 64 -21.23 -2.27 -10.01
C LEU A 64 -22.24 -1.36 -9.31
N THR A 65 -21.77 -0.44 -8.50
CA THR A 65 -22.61 0.55 -7.81
C THR A 65 -23.27 1.49 -8.82
N PHE A 66 -22.59 1.88 -9.86
CA PHE A 66 -23.15 2.69 -10.94
C PHE A 66 -24.31 1.96 -11.64
N ILE A 67 -24.12 0.70 -12.02
CA ILE A 67 -25.17 -0.11 -12.65
C ILE A 67 -26.36 -0.27 -11.71
N ALA A 68 -26.11 -0.65 -10.45
CA ALA A 68 -27.15 -0.78 -9.45
C ALA A 68 -27.89 0.55 -9.20
N GLY A 69 -27.18 1.68 -9.21
CA GLY A 69 -27.75 3.01 -9.06
C GLY A 69 -28.66 3.40 -10.22
N VAL A 70 -28.25 3.12 -11.46
CA VAL A 70 -29.05 3.39 -12.64
C VAL A 70 -30.36 2.58 -12.61
N TYR A 71 -30.28 1.29 -12.33
CA TYR A 71 -31.45 0.43 -12.26
C TYR A 71 -32.25 0.55 -10.94
N GLY A 72 -31.69 1.22 -9.95
CA GLY A 72 -32.39 1.61 -8.73
C GLY A 72 -33.24 2.88 -8.85
N MET A 73 -33.20 3.56 -10.01
CA MET A 73 -34.02 4.72 -10.25
C MET A 73 -35.50 4.32 -10.42
N ASN A 74 -36.40 5.17 -9.93
CA ASN A 74 -37.84 4.91 -9.90
C ASN A 74 -38.60 5.73 -10.96
N PHE A 75 -38.25 5.58 -12.22
CA PHE A 75 -39.01 6.19 -13.31
C PHE A 75 -40.24 5.31 -13.65
N ASN A 76 -41.39 5.96 -13.87
CA ASN A 76 -42.60 5.24 -14.20
C ASN A 76 -42.60 4.80 -15.69
N PRO A 77 -42.61 3.48 -15.98
CA PRO A 77 -42.64 2.98 -17.36
C PRO A 77 -43.89 3.34 -18.13
N GLU A 78 -45.00 3.57 -17.43
CA GLU A 78 -46.30 3.94 -18.06
C GLU A 78 -46.31 5.36 -18.60
N ALA A 79 -45.49 6.26 -18.06
CA ALA A 79 -45.42 7.65 -18.46
C ALA A 79 -44.72 7.88 -19.81
N SER A 80 -43.79 7.00 -20.18
CA SER A 80 -43.05 7.08 -21.44
C SER A 80 -42.42 5.73 -21.81
N PRO A 81 -42.41 5.35 -23.11
CA PRO A 81 -41.77 4.10 -23.56
C PRO A 81 -40.27 4.13 -23.40
N PHE A 82 -39.65 5.29 -23.12
CA PHE A 82 -38.20 5.43 -22.87
C PHE A 82 -37.84 5.25 -21.39
N ASN A 83 -38.80 5.16 -20.49
CA ASN A 83 -38.56 5.02 -19.06
C ASN A 83 -38.31 3.55 -18.69
N MET A 84 -37.03 3.16 -18.60
CA MET A 84 -36.57 1.87 -18.08
C MET A 84 -37.36 0.65 -18.64
N PRO A 85 -37.46 0.46 -19.96
CA PRO A 85 -38.23 -0.65 -20.56
C PRO A 85 -37.70 -2.03 -20.14
N GLU A 86 -36.46 -2.12 -19.70
CA GLU A 86 -35.82 -3.36 -19.26
C GLU A 86 -36.37 -3.91 -17.94
N LEU A 87 -37.01 -3.08 -17.12
CA LEU A 87 -37.60 -3.52 -15.84
C LEU A 87 -38.74 -4.49 -16.02
N ASP A 88 -39.50 -4.39 -17.12
CA ASP A 88 -40.62 -5.27 -17.44
C ASP A 88 -40.21 -6.54 -18.19
N TRP A 89 -38.93 -6.67 -18.50
CA TRP A 89 -38.39 -7.83 -19.18
C TRP A 89 -38.20 -9.00 -18.22
N TYR A 90 -38.72 -10.18 -18.61
CA TYR A 90 -38.65 -11.39 -17.78
C TYR A 90 -37.24 -11.76 -17.35
N TRP A 91 -36.23 -11.59 -18.22
CA TRP A 91 -34.87 -11.89 -17.98
C TRP A 91 -34.00 -10.66 -17.54
N GLY A 92 -34.64 -9.52 -17.30
CA GLY A 92 -33.95 -8.27 -17.00
C GLY A 92 -33.05 -8.35 -15.76
N TYR A 93 -33.60 -8.85 -14.65
CA TYR A 93 -32.86 -8.98 -13.40
C TYR A 93 -31.72 -10.01 -13.48
N PRO A 94 -31.96 -11.26 -13.96
CA PRO A 94 -30.85 -12.22 -14.14
C PRO A 94 -29.77 -11.72 -15.09
N LEU A 95 -30.13 -11.03 -16.16
CA LEU A 95 -29.16 -10.45 -17.09
C LEU A 95 -28.32 -9.35 -16.43
N CYS A 96 -28.95 -8.46 -15.69
CA CYS A 96 -28.27 -7.40 -14.97
C CYS A 96 -27.25 -7.97 -13.96
N LEU A 97 -27.67 -8.94 -13.16
CA LEU A 97 -26.77 -9.64 -12.23
C LEU A 97 -25.65 -10.37 -12.98
N GLY A 98 -25.94 -11.02 -14.07
CA GLY A 98 -24.95 -11.70 -14.90
C GLY A 98 -23.89 -10.74 -15.44
N VAL A 99 -24.30 -9.56 -15.92
CA VAL A 99 -23.38 -8.51 -16.39
C VAL A 99 -22.51 -8.00 -15.24
N MET A 100 -23.10 -7.74 -14.08
CA MET A 100 -22.35 -7.29 -12.90
C MET A 100 -21.31 -8.31 -12.46
N VAL A 101 -21.68 -9.58 -12.40
CA VAL A 101 -20.75 -10.69 -12.08
C VAL A 101 -19.64 -10.79 -13.12
N ALA A 102 -19.98 -10.70 -14.41
CA ALA A 102 -18.99 -10.73 -15.48
C ALA A 102 -17.97 -9.59 -15.36
N ILE A 103 -18.43 -8.37 -15.09
CA ILE A 103 -17.56 -7.21 -14.87
C ILE A 103 -16.64 -7.46 -13.66
N ALA A 104 -17.20 -7.91 -12.55
CA ALA A 104 -16.41 -8.22 -11.35
C ALA A 104 -15.35 -9.28 -11.63
N MET A 105 -15.68 -10.36 -12.33
CA MET A 105 -14.75 -11.42 -12.67
C MET A 105 -13.63 -10.94 -13.60
N VAL A 106 -13.94 -10.13 -14.60
CA VAL A 106 -12.95 -9.56 -15.51
C VAL A 106 -11.98 -8.66 -14.75
N LEU A 107 -12.48 -7.82 -13.85
CA LEU A 107 -11.64 -6.93 -13.05
C LEU A 107 -10.76 -7.71 -12.06
N ILE A 108 -11.32 -8.73 -11.39
CA ILE A 108 -10.55 -9.61 -10.50
C ILE A 108 -9.45 -10.33 -11.28
N ALA A 109 -9.77 -10.88 -12.45
CA ALA A 109 -8.78 -11.54 -13.31
C ALA A 109 -7.70 -10.58 -13.80
N PHE A 110 -8.07 -9.35 -14.12
CA PHE A 110 -7.11 -8.31 -14.48
C PHE A 110 -6.12 -8.03 -13.36
N PHE A 111 -6.61 -7.80 -12.13
CA PHE A 111 -5.75 -7.55 -10.99
C PHE A 111 -4.90 -8.77 -10.61
N TRP A 112 -5.44 -9.96 -10.77
CA TRP A 112 -4.67 -11.19 -10.56
C TRP A 112 -3.49 -11.30 -11.53
N ARG A 113 -3.72 -11.00 -12.81
CA ARG A 113 -2.65 -10.97 -13.82
C ARG A 113 -1.58 -9.92 -13.55
N GLN A 114 -1.96 -8.82 -12.90
CA GLN A 114 -1.02 -7.78 -12.47
C GLN A 114 -0.21 -8.16 -11.22
N GLY A 115 -0.49 -9.31 -10.61
CA GLY A 115 0.20 -9.78 -9.41
C GLY A 115 -0.15 -9.01 -8.13
N TRP A 116 -1.23 -8.25 -8.13
CA TRP A 116 -1.63 -7.44 -6.98
C TRP A 116 -2.13 -8.26 -5.79
N PHE A 117 -2.56 -9.51 -6.03
CA PHE A 117 -3.00 -10.42 -4.97
C PHE A 117 -1.87 -11.23 -4.34
N GLU A 118 -0.70 -11.28 -4.94
CA GLU A 118 0.45 -12.05 -4.41
C GLU A 118 0.91 -11.52 -3.05
N ASN A 119 0.86 -10.21 -2.86
CA ASN A 119 1.24 -9.57 -1.60
C ASN A 119 0.25 -9.82 -0.46
N PHE A 120 -0.99 -10.20 -0.76
CA PHE A 120 -2.01 -10.54 0.26
C PHE A 120 -1.97 -12.01 0.66
N ALA A 121 -1.39 -12.88 -0.18
CA ALA A 121 -1.29 -14.31 0.05
C ALA A 121 0.05 -14.76 0.67
N ALA A 122 1.04 -13.87 0.72
CA ALA A 122 2.32 -14.18 1.33
C ALA A 122 2.16 -14.20 2.88
N PRO A 123 2.49 -15.31 3.54
CA PRO A 123 2.58 -15.31 5.00
C PRO A 123 3.68 -14.31 5.43
N PRO A 124 3.53 -13.68 6.61
CA PRO A 124 4.59 -12.84 7.13
C PRO A 124 5.89 -13.65 7.21
N PRO A 125 7.05 -13.06 6.91
CA PRO A 125 8.30 -13.75 7.05
C PRO A 125 8.39 -14.27 8.48
N GLU A 126 8.50 -15.61 8.63
CA GLU A 126 8.81 -16.23 9.90
C GLU A 126 10.11 -15.59 10.38
N GLY A 127 10.00 -14.83 11.46
CA GLY A 127 11.15 -14.31 12.15
C GLY A 127 11.95 -15.50 12.66
N ASP A 128 13.08 -15.75 12.04
CA ASP A 128 14.09 -16.64 12.62
C ASP A 128 14.42 -16.08 14.01
N GLY A 129 14.00 -16.84 15.03
CA GLY A 129 14.29 -16.58 16.43
C GLY A 129 15.77 -16.82 16.80
#